data_e6d43679f4017350f091d33950328685
#
_entry.id   e6d43679f4017350f091d33950328685
#
_cell.length_a   1.000
_cell.length_b   1.000
_cell.length_c   1.000
_cell.angle_alpha   90.00
_cell.angle_beta   90.00
_cell.angle_gamma   90.00
#
_symmetry.space_group_name_H-M   'P 1'
#
loop_
_entity.id
_entity.type
_entity.pdbx_description
1 polymer ?
#
loop_
_entity_poly.entity_id
_entity_poly.type
_entity_poly.pdbx_seq_one_letter_code
_entity_poly.pdbx_strand_id
1 'polypeptide(L)'
;MSSRLRLKGFVRAAGVDTGLVTVFCRHTSASLTIQENADPDVQADLNEFFRRLVPENMGWLRHTSEGPDDMPAHIKAALTDVSLSIPVTAGRMVLGTWQGIYLFEHRSRPHARRVVLHVAGEPARRYRAREERSQEDRP
;
A
#
# COMPACT_ATOMS: atom_id res chain seq x y z
N MET A 1 9.64 -5.89 -8.81
CA MET A 1 10.11 -4.48 -8.71
C MET A 1 9.11 -3.70 -7.86
N SER A 2 9.55 -2.91 -6.91
CA SER A 2 8.65 -2.16 -6.01
C SER A 2 8.55 -0.69 -6.40
N SER A 3 7.35 -0.11 -6.23
CA SER A 3 7.08 1.30 -6.50
C SER A 3 6.58 1.99 -5.25
N ARG A 4 7.22 3.08 -4.84
CA ARG A 4 6.82 3.84 -3.65
C ARG A 4 5.50 4.57 -3.87
N LEU A 5 4.55 4.37 -2.95
CA LEU A 5 3.28 5.08 -2.93
C LEU A 5 3.39 6.38 -2.13
N ARG A 6 2.99 7.49 -2.72
CA ARG A 6 3.04 8.82 -2.09
C ARG A 6 1.65 9.25 -1.64
N LEU A 7 1.27 8.90 -0.41
CA LEU A 7 -0.10 9.07 0.11
C LEU A 7 -0.29 10.32 0.99
N LYS A 8 0.77 11.06 1.30
CA LYS A 8 0.72 12.21 2.23
C LYS A 8 -0.31 13.27 1.81
N GLY A 9 -0.39 13.57 0.52
CA GLY A 9 -1.36 14.55 0.00
C GLY A 9 -2.80 14.08 0.15
N PHE A 10 -3.06 12.83 -0.13
CA PHE A 10 -4.39 12.22 0.02
C PHE A 10 -4.85 12.24 1.47
N VAL A 11 -4.00 11.81 2.42
CA VAL A 11 -4.33 11.79 3.84
C VAL A 11 -4.60 13.19 4.37
N ARG A 12 -3.79 14.17 3.96
CA ARG A 12 -3.99 15.59 4.35
C ARG A 12 -5.30 16.14 3.80
N ALA A 13 -5.64 15.85 2.55
CA ALA A 13 -6.86 16.33 1.90
C ALA A 13 -8.14 15.71 2.51
N ALA A 14 -8.04 14.55 3.15
CA ALA A 14 -9.15 13.88 3.82
C ALA A 14 -9.67 14.62 5.06
N GLY A 15 -8.90 15.56 5.64
CA GLY A 15 -9.31 16.36 6.80
C GLY A 15 -9.44 15.58 8.11
N VAL A 16 -8.97 14.34 8.17
CA VAL A 16 -8.98 13.51 9.38
C VAL A 16 -7.80 13.87 10.26
N ASP A 17 -8.08 14.23 11.51
CA ASP A 17 -7.05 14.54 12.50
C ASP A 17 -6.50 13.26 13.16
N THR A 18 -7.41 12.42 13.65
CA THR A 18 -7.07 11.15 14.30
C THR A 18 -7.87 10.02 13.68
N GLY A 19 -7.22 8.97 13.22
CA GLY A 19 -7.91 7.88 12.56
C GLY A 19 -6.97 6.85 11.96
N LEU A 20 -7.43 6.21 10.89
CA LEU A 20 -6.71 5.20 10.14
C LEU A 20 -6.78 5.48 8.64
N VAL A 21 -5.68 5.25 7.95
CA VAL A 21 -5.68 5.06 6.50
C VAL A 21 -5.50 3.58 6.19
N THR A 22 -6.40 3.06 5.37
CA THR A 22 -6.30 1.71 4.80
C THR A 22 -5.82 1.81 3.36
N VAL A 23 -4.81 1.01 3.03
CA VAL A 23 -4.28 0.86 1.68
C VAL A 23 -4.55 -0.57 1.24
N PHE A 24 -5.28 -0.78 0.16
CA PHE A 24 -5.69 -2.10 -0.30
C PHE A 24 -5.31 -2.35 -1.75
N CYS A 25 -4.52 -3.41 -1.98
CA CYS A 25 -4.13 -3.86 -3.31
C CYS A 25 -5.18 -4.83 -3.87
N ARG A 26 -5.82 -4.46 -4.99
CA ARG A 26 -6.89 -5.25 -5.62
C ARG A 26 -6.35 -6.29 -6.62
N HIS A 27 -5.23 -6.94 -6.29
CA HIS A 27 -4.57 -7.88 -7.19
C HIS A 27 -4.08 -9.12 -6.43
N THR A 28 -3.90 -10.21 -7.16
CA THR A 28 -3.39 -11.49 -6.66
C THR A 28 -1.95 -11.78 -7.10
N SER A 29 -1.35 -10.92 -7.91
CA SER A 29 0.03 -11.02 -8.40
C SER A 29 0.87 -9.76 -8.14
N ALA A 30 0.37 -8.90 -7.27
CA ALA A 30 1.05 -7.77 -6.65
C ALA A 30 0.58 -7.63 -5.21
N SER A 31 1.36 -6.97 -4.38
CA SER A 31 1.06 -6.80 -2.96
C SER A 31 1.56 -5.46 -2.43
N LEU A 32 1.44 -5.26 -1.13
CA LEU A 32 1.90 -4.07 -0.43
C LEU A 32 2.98 -4.45 0.59
N THR A 33 3.86 -3.51 0.89
CA THR A 33 4.79 -3.65 1.99
C THR A 33 5.15 -2.28 2.56
N ILE A 34 5.47 -2.25 3.86
CA ILE A 34 6.13 -1.11 4.49
C ILE A 34 7.58 -1.52 4.70
N GLN A 35 8.48 -0.77 4.08
CA GLN A 35 9.90 -1.05 4.12
C GLN A 35 10.73 0.24 4.13
N GLU A 36 12.03 0.10 4.30
CA GLU A 36 12.97 1.19 4.32
C GLU A 36 12.91 2.02 3.03
N ASN A 37 12.96 3.33 3.20
CA ASN A 37 12.77 4.31 2.13
C ASN A 37 14.05 5.07 1.75
N ALA A 38 15.20 4.77 2.37
CA ALA A 38 16.44 5.51 2.21
C ALA A 38 17.44 4.80 1.31
N ASP A 39 17.78 3.53 1.62
CA ASP A 39 18.76 2.76 0.89
C ASP A 39 18.08 1.93 -0.22
N PRO A 40 18.39 2.20 -1.51
CA PRO A 40 17.84 1.41 -2.62
C PRO A 40 18.27 -0.06 -2.61
N ASP A 41 19.37 -0.41 -1.95
CA ASP A 41 19.87 -1.79 -1.86
C ASP A 41 18.90 -2.67 -1.06
N VAL A 42 18.19 -2.12 -0.08
CA VAL A 42 17.14 -2.85 0.65
C VAL A 42 16.07 -3.38 -0.31
N GLN A 43 15.63 -2.58 -1.28
CA GLN A 43 14.64 -3.01 -2.27
C GLN A 43 15.24 -4.04 -3.24
N ALA A 44 16.50 -3.87 -3.63
CA ALA A 44 17.21 -4.81 -4.50
C ALA A 44 17.35 -6.17 -3.83
N ASP A 45 17.79 -6.20 -2.58
CA ASP A 45 17.99 -7.42 -1.79
C ASP A 45 16.68 -8.15 -1.52
N LEU A 46 15.60 -7.42 -1.20
CA LEU A 46 14.27 -8.01 -1.04
C LEU A 46 13.76 -8.63 -2.34
N ASN A 47 13.93 -7.97 -3.48
CA ASN A 47 13.56 -8.52 -4.77
C ASN A 47 14.34 -9.83 -5.06
N GLU A 48 15.64 -9.83 -4.81
CA GLU A 48 16.49 -11.01 -5.01
C GLU A 48 16.14 -12.13 -4.02
N PHE A 49 15.86 -11.80 -2.76
CA PHE A 49 15.41 -12.77 -1.77
C PHE A 49 14.14 -13.49 -2.23
N PHE A 50 13.10 -12.73 -2.65
CA PHE A 50 11.86 -13.34 -3.11
C PHE A 50 12.01 -14.10 -4.43
N ARG A 51 12.91 -13.67 -5.31
CA ARG A 51 13.23 -14.40 -6.54
C ARG A 51 13.84 -15.77 -6.23
N ARG A 52 14.71 -15.87 -5.24
CA ARG A 52 15.31 -17.14 -4.80
C ARG A 52 14.36 -18.01 -4.01
N LEU A 53 13.54 -17.40 -3.15
CA LEU A 53 12.57 -18.09 -2.31
C LEU A 53 11.47 -18.76 -3.15
N VAL A 54 11.02 -18.08 -4.20
CA VAL A 54 9.92 -18.52 -5.08
C VAL A 54 10.40 -18.48 -6.54
N PRO A 55 11.16 -19.48 -6.99
CA PRO A 55 11.66 -19.54 -8.35
C PRO A 55 10.56 -19.91 -9.36
N GLU A 56 10.77 -19.58 -10.64
CA GLU A 56 9.82 -19.84 -11.71
C GLU A 56 9.78 -21.33 -12.15
N ASN A 57 10.82 -22.08 -11.87
CA ASN A 57 11.02 -23.45 -12.37
C ASN A 57 10.60 -24.57 -11.40
N MET A 58 9.60 -24.33 -10.57
CA MET A 58 9.05 -25.35 -9.67
C MET A 58 8.18 -26.33 -10.44
N GLY A 59 8.67 -27.53 -10.72
CA GLY A 59 8.03 -28.53 -11.61
C GLY A 59 6.69 -29.10 -11.11
N TRP A 60 6.28 -28.83 -9.87
CA TRP A 60 5.01 -29.23 -9.29
C TRP A 60 3.86 -28.23 -9.52
N LEU A 61 4.17 -27.06 -10.07
CA LEU A 61 3.15 -26.04 -10.36
C LEU A 61 2.18 -26.51 -11.45
N ARG A 62 0.89 -26.29 -11.24
CA ARG A 62 -0.17 -26.62 -12.19
C ARG A 62 -0.70 -25.41 -12.95
N HIS A 63 -0.69 -24.23 -12.33
CA HIS A 63 -1.11 -22.96 -12.92
C HIS A 63 0.04 -22.38 -13.76
N THR A 64 0.03 -22.67 -15.06
CA THR A 64 1.15 -22.33 -15.95
C THR A 64 0.74 -21.62 -17.26
N SER A 65 -0.58 -21.42 -17.47
CA SER A 65 -1.11 -20.90 -18.74
C SER A 65 -0.79 -19.40 -18.99
N GLU A 66 -0.51 -18.64 -17.92
CA GLU A 66 -0.26 -17.20 -18.01
C GLU A 66 1.23 -16.82 -17.97
N GLY A 67 2.11 -17.81 -18.16
CA GLY A 67 3.55 -17.63 -18.17
C GLY A 67 4.24 -18.17 -16.93
N PRO A 68 5.59 -18.34 -16.98
CA PRO A 68 6.36 -18.97 -15.90
C PRO A 68 6.43 -18.13 -14.61
N ASP A 69 6.21 -16.83 -14.70
CA ASP A 69 6.26 -15.88 -13.58
C ASP A 69 4.92 -15.72 -12.84
N ASP A 70 3.81 -16.22 -13.40
CA ASP A 70 2.47 -15.94 -12.85
C ASP A 70 2.20 -16.66 -11.53
N MET A 71 2.30 -17.99 -11.47
CA MET A 71 2.09 -18.69 -10.20
C MET A 71 3.11 -18.32 -9.13
N PRO A 72 4.40 -18.16 -9.43
CA PRO A 72 5.34 -17.55 -8.49
C PRO A 72 4.91 -16.16 -7.98
N ALA A 73 4.34 -15.32 -8.82
CA ALA A 73 3.80 -14.03 -8.40
C ALA A 73 2.63 -14.17 -7.41
N HIS A 74 1.72 -15.11 -7.64
CA HIS A 74 0.65 -15.42 -6.68
C HIS A 74 1.18 -15.90 -5.34
N ILE A 75 2.21 -16.75 -5.33
CA ILE A 75 2.83 -17.21 -4.09
C ILE A 75 3.49 -16.05 -3.34
N LYS A 76 4.24 -15.19 -4.03
CA LYS A 76 4.84 -14.00 -3.43
C LYS A 76 3.79 -13.06 -2.84
N ALA A 77 2.66 -12.85 -3.55
CA ALA A 77 1.54 -12.05 -3.06
C ALA A 77 0.89 -12.67 -1.80
N ALA A 78 0.81 -14.00 -1.73
CA ALA A 78 0.29 -14.72 -0.57
C ALA A 78 1.23 -14.65 0.66
N LEU A 79 2.52 -14.43 0.45
CA LEU A 79 3.53 -14.29 1.51
C LEU A 79 3.70 -12.86 2.02
N THR A 80 3.08 -11.90 1.36
CA THR A 80 3.18 -10.47 1.66
C THR A 80 1.80 -9.87 1.91
N ASP A 81 1.70 -8.57 2.16
CA ASP A 81 0.44 -7.95 2.53
C ASP A 81 -0.34 -7.44 1.32
N VAL A 82 -1.65 -7.63 1.31
CA VAL A 82 -2.57 -6.99 0.34
C VAL A 82 -3.29 -5.78 0.93
N SER A 83 -3.25 -5.64 2.25
CA SER A 83 -3.88 -4.54 3.00
C SER A 83 -2.94 -4.03 4.08
N LEU A 84 -2.81 -2.72 4.16
CA LEU A 84 -2.07 -2.05 5.22
C LEU A 84 -2.99 -1.09 5.95
N SER A 85 -2.86 -1.04 7.28
CA SER A 85 -3.58 -0.11 8.14
C SER A 85 -2.57 0.75 8.88
N ILE A 86 -2.60 2.07 8.65
CA ILE A 86 -1.63 3.01 9.20
C ILE A 86 -2.39 4.04 10.04
N PRO A 87 -2.08 4.20 11.34
CA PRO A 87 -2.67 5.24 12.16
C PRO A 87 -2.38 6.64 11.63
N VAL A 88 -3.35 7.53 11.83
CA VAL A 88 -3.24 8.96 11.51
C VAL A 88 -3.35 9.75 12.80
N THR A 89 -2.44 10.67 13.02
CA THR A 89 -2.44 11.62 14.15
C THR A 89 -2.06 13.00 13.65
N ALA A 90 -2.79 14.02 14.07
CA ALA A 90 -2.60 15.40 13.63
C ALA A 90 -2.59 15.52 12.09
N GLY A 91 -3.47 14.78 11.41
CA GLY A 91 -3.61 14.79 9.97
C GLY A 91 -2.48 14.12 9.20
N ARG A 92 -1.64 13.32 9.86
CA ARG A 92 -0.47 12.66 9.25
C ARG A 92 -0.39 11.19 9.62
N MET A 93 0.01 10.35 8.67
CA MET A 93 0.36 8.95 8.95
C MET A 93 1.53 8.88 9.92
N VAL A 94 1.42 8.05 10.96
CA VAL A 94 2.47 7.87 11.98
C VAL A 94 3.54 6.86 11.55
N LEU A 95 4.00 6.99 10.31
CA LEU A 95 5.12 6.21 9.82
C LEU A 95 6.42 6.64 10.49
N GLY A 96 7.28 5.68 10.80
CA GLY A 96 8.64 5.96 11.23
C GLY A 96 9.44 6.64 10.12
N THR A 97 10.55 7.27 10.48
CA THR A 97 11.42 8.03 9.55
C THR A 97 11.83 7.21 8.32
N TRP A 98 12.16 5.95 8.53
CA TRP A 98 12.62 5.04 7.49
C TRP A 98 11.52 4.20 6.83
N GLN A 99 10.28 4.33 7.27
CA GLN A 99 9.17 3.58 6.69
C GLN A 99 8.62 4.27 5.43
N GLY A 100 8.55 3.51 4.35
CA GLY A 100 7.85 3.88 3.13
C GLY A 100 6.82 2.81 2.77
N ILE A 101 5.73 3.21 2.14
CA ILE A 101 4.70 2.30 1.63
C ILE A 101 5.03 1.99 0.18
N TYR A 102 5.05 0.71 -0.17
CA TYR A 102 5.39 0.25 -1.51
C TYR A 102 4.34 -0.69 -2.08
N LEU A 103 4.04 -0.50 -3.37
CA LEU A 103 3.43 -1.54 -4.20
C LEU A 103 4.55 -2.49 -4.66
N PHE A 104 4.40 -3.76 -4.35
CA PHE A 104 5.35 -4.80 -4.69
C PHE A 104 4.82 -5.58 -5.91
N GLU A 105 5.34 -5.26 -7.10
CA GLU A 105 5.02 -5.94 -8.36
C GLU A 105 5.78 -7.26 -8.43
N HIS A 106 5.05 -8.36 -8.57
CA HIS A 106 5.63 -9.71 -8.60
C HIS A 106 5.72 -10.30 -10.01
N ARG A 107 5.07 -9.68 -11.01
CA ARG A 107 5.22 -10.07 -12.41
C ARG A 107 6.49 -9.48 -13.02
N SER A 108 7.04 -10.14 -14.02
CA SER A 108 8.23 -9.67 -14.75
C SER A 108 7.91 -8.51 -15.69
N ARG A 109 6.67 -8.42 -16.18
CA ARG A 109 6.20 -7.32 -17.03
C ARG A 109 5.34 -6.35 -16.23
N PRO A 110 5.38 -5.04 -16.54
CA PRO A 110 4.50 -4.06 -15.92
C PRO A 110 3.03 -4.37 -16.20
N HIS A 111 2.18 -4.21 -15.18
CA HIS A 111 0.73 -4.33 -15.26
C HIS A 111 0.09 -3.08 -14.68
N ALA A 112 -1.10 -2.72 -15.20
CA ALA A 112 -1.91 -1.69 -14.58
C ALA A 112 -2.41 -2.18 -13.22
N ARG A 113 -1.97 -1.55 -12.14
CA ARG A 113 -2.31 -1.92 -10.78
C ARG A 113 -3.25 -0.90 -10.16
N ARG A 114 -4.24 -1.39 -9.41
CA ARG A 114 -5.21 -0.55 -8.70
C ARG A 114 -5.03 -0.75 -7.20
N VAL A 115 -4.83 0.36 -6.51
CA VAL A 115 -4.73 0.44 -5.06
C VAL A 115 -5.85 1.34 -4.56
N VAL A 116 -6.64 0.85 -3.62
CA VAL A 116 -7.72 1.60 -2.99
C VAL A 116 -7.21 2.23 -1.71
N LEU A 117 -7.52 3.50 -1.53
CA LEU A 117 -7.20 4.25 -0.32
C LEU A 117 -8.49 4.62 0.39
N HIS A 118 -8.54 4.38 1.69
CA HIS A 118 -9.65 4.78 2.55
C HIS A 118 -9.10 5.42 3.82
N VAL A 119 -9.63 6.60 4.17
CA VAL A 119 -9.29 7.28 5.42
C VAL A 119 -10.56 7.43 6.24
N ALA A 120 -10.51 6.98 7.49
CA ALA A 120 -11.61 7.11 8.44
C ALA A 120 -11.08 7.59 9.79
N GLY A 121 -11.88 8.42 10.46
CA GLY A 121 -11.53 8.93 11.79
C GLY A 121 -12.24 10.24 12.13
N GLU A 122 -11.75 10.90 13.15
CA GLU A 122 -12.27 12.16 13.66
C GLU A 122 -11.73 13.33 12.83
N PRO A 123 -12.60 14.28 12.42
CA PRO A 123 -12.15 15.47 11.70
C PRO A 123 -11.36 16.41 12.59
N ALA A 124 -10.51 17.25 11.99
CA ALA A 124 -9.81 18.31 12.68
C ALA A 124 -10.81 19.31 13.29
N ARG A 125 -10.56 19.77 14.52
CA ARG A 125 -11.46 20.70 15.26
C ARG A 125 -11.90 21.93 14.45
N ARG A 126 -11.08 22.44 13.54
CA ARG A 126 -11.42 23.53 12.63
C ARG A 126 -12.49 23.15 11.60
N TYR A 127 -12.66 21.88 11.28
CA TYR A 127 -13.69 21.39 10.39
C TYR A 127 -15.05 21.32 11.11
N ARG A 128 -15.08 20.85 12.35
CA ARG A 128 -16.28 20.84 13.20
C ARG A 128 -16.86 22.26 13.36
N ALA A 129 -16.03 23.24 13.66
CA ALA A 129 -16.47 24.62 13.84
C ALA A 129 -17.03 25.28 12.57
N ARG A 130 -16.71 24.78 11.36
CA ARG A 130 -17.28 25.24 10.10
C ARG A 130 -18.62 24.57 9.79
N GLU A 131 -18.77 23.29 10.10
CA GLU A 131 -20.03 22.57 9.91
C GLU A 131 -21.09 23.05 10.89
N GLU A 132 -20.73 23.31 12.14
CA GLU A 132 -21.64 23.86 13.15
C GLU A 132 -22.16 25.26 12.74
N ARG A 133 -21.29 26.17 12.26
CA ARG A 133 -21.70 27.47 11.76
C ARG A 133 -22.58 27.41 10.49
N SER A 134 -22.30 26.44 9.61
CA SER A 134 -23.12 26.25 8.38
C SER A 134 -24.51 25.70 8.67
N GLN A 135 -24.71 25.07 9.84
CA GLN A 135 -26.00 24.57 10.29
C GLN A 135 -26.80 25.64 11.04
N GLU A 136 -26.14 26.57 11.74
CA GLU A 136 -26.76 27.69 12.43
C GLU A 136 -27.29 28.79 11.46
N ASP A 137 -26.65 28.93 10.28
CA ASP A 137 -27.03 29.92 9.25
C ASP A 137 -28.09 29.42 8.23
N ARG A 138 -28.76 28.30 8.50
CA ARG A 138 -29.88 27.84 7.66
C ARG A 138 -31.18 28.42 8.19
N PRO A 139 -31.93 29.19 7.35
CA PRO A 139 -33.23 29.81 7.70
C PRO A 139 -34.29 28.77 7.99
#